data_e4c53007c22e1031a012d603da59c660
#
_entry.id   e4c53007c22e1031a012d603da59c660
#
_cell.length_a   1.000
_cell.length_b   1.000
_cell.length_c   1.000
_cell.angle_alpha   90.00
_cell.angle_beta   90.00
_cell.angle_gamma   90.00
#
_symmetry.space_group_name_H-M   'P 1'
#
loop_
_entity.id
_entity.type
_entity.pdbx_description
1 polymer ?
#
loop_
_entity_poly.entity_id
_entity_poly.type
_entity_poly.pdbx_seq_one_letter_code
_entity_poly.pdbx_strand_id
1 'polypeptide(L)'
;MATRNGARFIADQLESIAAQHRADWRLWISDDGSSDGTVAIIEEFARSRPEGQVRLLRGPGVGATGNFRSLLRRAALDGQYLAFCDQDDVWDRDHLSRGMAMLSEIPDSLAIYGCRMRICDARLQQTGLSPLPARPLGFRNALVQNMLSGNTIVMTPAAARLLQEAEAEVGEIPIHDWWAYQIVTGAGGTAVLDDQPGILYRQHGANVIGANRGLRTFPTRLLRHLRGRHKDWAVQNSAALRASAMRFTPENRDRLTAFDDALSAPLTRKIAALRKAGVYYQSPQARAAFWLSVALRGF
;
A
#
# COMPACT_ATOMS: atom_id res chain seq x y z
N MET A 1 -10.90 -6.09 3.18
CA MET A 1 -11.44 -5.17 2.14
C MET A 1 -12.00 -3.94 2.80
N ALA A 2 -11.64 -2.76 2.33
CA ALA A 2 -12.31 -1.51 2.70
C ALA A 2 -13.26 -1.11 1.56
N THR A 3 -14.50 -0.71 1.88
CA THR A 3 -15.51 -0.39 0.87
C THR A 3 -16.28 0.89 1.20
N ARG A 4 -16.69 1.60 0.16
CA ARG A 4 -17.64 2.70 0.18
C ARG A 4 -18.19 2.97 -1.20
N ASN A 5 -19.52 2.89 -1.37
CA ASN A 5 -20.21 3.14 -2.63
C ASN A 5 -19.61 2.36 -3.82
N GLY A 6 -19.38 1.06 -3.61
CA GLY A 6 -18.74 0.17 -4.57
C GLY A 6 -19.70 -0.71 -5.37
N ALA A 7 -21.02 -0.52 -5.29
CA ALA A 7 -22.03 -1.41 -5.86
C ALA A 7 -21.78 -1.74 -7.33
N ARG A 8 -21.17 -0.83 -8.07
CA ARG A 8 -20.90 -1.01 -9.51
C ARG A 8 -19.86 -2.09 -9.81
N PHE A 9 -18.91 -2.34 -8.91
CA PHE A 9 -17.72 -3.15 -9.21
C PHE A 9 -17.46 -4.27 -8.18
N ILE A 10 -18.02 -4.15 -6.98
CA ILE A 10 -17.68 -5.02 -5.86
C ILE A 10 -18.01 -6.49 -6.11
N ALA A 11 -19.04 -6.77 -6.91
CA ALA A 11 -19.42 -8.14 -7.27
C ALA A 11 -18.29 -8.86 -8.01
N ASP A 12 -17.65 -8.20 -9.00
CA ASP A 12 -16.52 -8.77 -9.75
C ASP A 12 -15.35 -9.11 -8.80
N GLN A 13 -15.06 -8.23 -7.85
CA GLN A 13 -13.97 -8.44 -6.90
C GLN A 13 -14.30 -9.59 -5.93
N LEU A 14 -15.51 -9.66 -5.40
CA LEU A 14 -15.95 -10.73 -4.51
C LEU A 14 -15.90 -12.10 -5.21
N GLU A 15 -16.34 -12.18 -6.46
CA GLU A 15 -16.26 -13.39 -7.29
C GLU A 15 -14.80 -13.79 -7.56
N SER A 16 -13.91 -12.83 -7.79
CA SER A 16 -12.48 -13.13 -8.00
C SER A 16 -11.81 -13.70 -6.73
N ILE A 17 -12.24 -13.25 -5.54
CA ILE A 17 -11.79 -13.83 -4.27
C ILE A 17 -12.37 -15.24 -4.10
N ALA A 18 -13.62 -15.45 -4.42
CA ALA A 18 -14.25 -16.79 -4.36
C ALA A 18 -13.59 -17.79 -5.30
N ALA A 19 -13.05 -17.30 -6.44
CA ALA A 19 -12.38 -18.10 -7.45
C ALA A 19 -10.89 -18.38 -7.16
N GLN A 20 -10.35 -17.94 -6.02
CA GLN A 20 -8.95 -18.20 -5.68
C GLN A 20 -8.68 -19.71 -5.56
N HIS A 21 -7.50 -20.16 -6.01
CA HIS A 21 -7.06 -21.56 -5.88
C HIS A 21 -7.00 -22.00 -4.42
N ARG A 22 -6.74 -21.08 -3.49
CA ARG A 22 -6.87 -21.32 -2.06
C ARG A 22 -8.30 -21.03 -1.60
N ALA A 23 -8.96 -22.02 -1.03
CA ALA A 23 -10.34 -21.90 -0.52
C ALA A 23 -10.41 -21.53 0.98
N ASP A 24 -9.29 -21.60 1.70
CA ASP A 24 -9.17 -21.38 3.15
C ASP A 24 -9.01 -19.91 3.56
N TRP A 25 -9.39 -18.97 2.68
CA TRP A 25 -9.39 -17.55 2.97
C TRP A 25 -10.57 -17.14 3.88
N ARG A 26 -10.36 -16.07 4.64
CA ARG A 26 -11.41 -15.35 5.35
C ARG A 26 -11.41 -13.89 4.86
N LEU A 27 -12.59 -13.38 4.55
CA LEU A 27 -12.75 -12.02 4.04
C LEU A 27 -13.43 -11.13 5.09
N TRP A 28 -12.71 -10.14 5.59
CA TRP A 28 -13.25 -9.10 6.44
C TRP A 28 -13.47 -7.85 5.61
N ILE A 29 -14.71 -7.39 5.57
CA ILE A 29 -15.12 -6.21 4.82
C ILE A 29 -15.55 -5.14 5.82
N SER A 30 -15.01 -3.93 5.67
CA SER A 30 -15.42 -2.77 6.47
C SER A 30 -16.06 -1.75 5.55
N ASP A 31 -17.35 -1.49 5.73
CA ASP A 31 -18.11 -0.53 4.94
C ASP A 31 -18.12 0.84 5.60
N ASP A 32 -17.59 1.83 4.91
CA ASP A 32 -17.38 3.20 5.40
C ASP A 32 -18.62 4.09 5.16
N GLY A 33 -19.81 3.51 5.29
CA GLY A 33 -21.08 4.20 5.16
C GLY A 33 -21.58 4.33 3.72
N SER A 34 -21.66 3.21 3.00
CA SER A 34 -22.24 3.16 1.67
C SER A 34 -23.73 3.54 1.69
N SER A 35 -24.14 4.30 0.69
CA SER A 35 -25.53 4.72 0.46
C SER A 35 -26.14 4.11 -0.80
N ASP A 36 -25.38 3.29 -1.52
CA ASP A 36 -25.80 2.52 -2.70
C ASP A 36 -26.06 1.04 -2.35
N GLY A 37 -26.16 0.16 -3.34
CA GLY A 37 -26.40 -1.27 -3.15
C GLY A 37 -25.20 -2.09 -2.60
N THR A 38 -24.10 -1.47 -2.22
CA THR A 38 -22.85 -2.17 -1.81
C THR A 38 -23.09 -3.16 -0.67
N VAL A 39 -23.75 -2.73 0.41
CA VAL A 39 -24.00 -3.57 1.58
C VAL A 39 -24.85 -4.80 1.22
N ALA A 40 -25.92 -4.61 0.44
CA ALA A 40 -26.80 -5.70 0.02
C ALA A 40 -26.05 -6.77 -0.81
N ILE A 41 -25.16 -6.34 -1.72
CA ILE A 41 -24.31 -7.26 -2.53
C ILE A 41 -23.37 -8.06 -1.62
N ILE A 42 -22.73 -7.41 -0.64
CA ILE A 42 -21.85 -8.09 0.31
C ILE A 42 -22.60 -9.10 1.16
N GLU A 43 -23.79 -8.75 1.66
CA GLU A 43 -24.62 -9.64 2.48
C GLU A 43 -25.11 -10.86 1.68
N GLU A 44 -25.48 -10.68 0.41
CA GLU A 44 -25.83 -11.79 -0.47
C GLU A 44 -24.65 -12.71 -0.72
N PHE A 45 -23.46 -12.16 -1.01
CA PHE A 45 -22.25 -12.92 -1.15
C PHE A 45 -21.91 -13.69 0.14
N ALA A 46 -22.01 -13.05 1.30
CA ALA A 46 -21.73 -13.69 2.59
C ALA A 46 -22.67 -14.87 2.85
N ARG A 47 -23.95 -14.75 2.55
CA ARG A 47 -24.94 -15.85 2.68
C ARG A 47 -24.62 -17.06 1.79
N SER A 48 -23.94 -16.86 0.67
CA SER A 48 -23.53 -17.93 -0.25
C SER A 48 -22.23 -18.62 0.16
N ARG A 49 -21.61 -18.24 1.29
CA ARG A 49 -20.34 -18.78 1.77
C ARG A 49 -20.52 -19.52 3.10
N PRO A 50 -19.57 -20.39 3.47
CA PRO A 50 -19.54 -21.00 4.80
C PRO A 50 -19.63 -19.96 5.91
N GLU A 51 -20.29 -20.30 7.00
CA GLU A 51 -20.44 -19.41 8.15
C GLU A 51 -19.07 -18.95 8.67
N GLY A 52 -18.92 -17.63 8.88
CA GLY A 52 -17.68 -17.01 9.37
C GLY A 52 -16.59 -16.79 8.31
N GLN A 53 -16.76 -17.28 7.08
CA GLN A 53 -15.77 -17.02 6.01
C GLN A 53 -15.79 -15.58 5.54
N VAL A 54 -16.95 -14.94 5.52
CA VAL A 54 -17.10 -13.51 5.17
C VAL A 54 -17.71 -12.77 6.34
N ARG A 55 -17.09 -11.65 6.73
CA ARG A 55 -17.55 -10.81 7.83
C ARG A 55 -17.66 -9.36 7.39
N LEU A 56 -18.88 -8.83 7.42
CA LEU A 56 -19.15 -7.42 7.18
C LEU A 56 -19.11 -6.65 8.51
N LEU A 57 -18.40 -5.55 8.53
CA LEU A 57 -18.23 -4.64 9.67
C LEU A 57 -18.61 -3.22 9.26
N ARG A 58 -19.12 -2.45 10.22
CA ARG A 58 -19.28 -1.01 10.04
C ARG A 58 -17.90 -0.33 10.13
N GLY A 59 -17.56 0.45 9.12
CA GLY A 59 -16.36 1.28 9.04
C GLY A 59 -16.45 2.54 9.92
N PRO A 60 -15.31 3.22 10.12
CA PRO A 60 -15.22 4.41 10.97
C PRO A 60 -15.74 5.69 10.32
N GLY A 61 -16.01 5.73 9.03
CA GLY A 61 -16.48 6.93 8.31
C GLY A 61 -15.37 7.95 8.01
N VAL A 62 -14.10 7.55 8.00
CA VAL A 62 -12.96 8.46 7.88
C VAL A 62 -12.09 8.22 6.62
N GLY A 63 -12.65 7.54 5.62
CA GLY A 63 -11.99 7.29 4.34
C GLY A 63 -11.13 6.03 4.31
N ALA A 64 -10.62 5.70 3.12
CA ALA A 64 -10.02 4.41 2.83
C ALA A 64 -8.88 4.03 3.80
N THR A 65 -7.91 4.91 4.03
CA THR A 65 -6.78 4.64 4.94
C THR A 65 -7.26 4.31 6.36
N GLY A 66 -8.15 5.12 6.92
CA GLY A 66 -8.71 4.88 8.26
C GLY A 66 -9.57 3.63 8.31
N ASN A 67 -10.25 3.31 7.23
CA ASN A 67 -11.06 2.10 7.10
C ASN A 67 -10.20 0.83 7.09
N PHE A 68 -9.10 0.78 6.30
CA PHE A 68 -8.12 -0.31 6.35
C PHE A 68 -7.48 -0.46 7.74
N ARG A 69 -7.12 0.64 8.38
CA ARG A 69 -6.57 0.64 9.75
C ARG A 69 -7.56 0.06 10.76
N SER A 70 -8.85 0.37 10.61
CA SER A 70 -9.89 -0.19 11.48
C SER A 70 -10.02 -1.71 11.35
N LEU A 71 -9.84 -2.24 10.14
CA LEU A 71 -9.77 -3.68 9.89
C LEU A 71 -8.55 -4.32 10.55
N LEU A 72 -7.39 -3.70 10.38
CA LEU A 72 -6.13 -4.19 10.96
C LEU A 72 -6.22 -4.31 12.49
N ARG A 73 -6.81 -3.31 13.17
CA ARG A 73 -7.04 -3.35 14.63
C ARG A 73 -7.95 -4.48 15.09
N ARG A 74 -8.92 -4.85 14.25
CA ARG A 74 -9.97 -5.84 14.61
C ARG A 74 -9.62 -7.25 14.16
N ALA A 75 -8.64 -7.42 13.25
CA ALA A 75 -8.30 -8.71 12.70
C ALA A 75 -7.65 -9.63 13.75
N ALA A 76 -8.17 -10.84 13.90
CA ALA A 76 -7.47 -11.91 14.59
C ALA A 76 -6.45 -12.50 13.60
N LEU A 77 -5.17 -12.19 13.82
CA LEU A 77 -4.09 -12.52 12.86
C LEU A 77 -3.31 -13.81 13.25
N ASP A 78 -3.83 -14.61 14.15
CA ASP A 78 -3.19 -15.78 14.75
C ASP A 78 -2.46 -16.70 13.76
N GLY A 79 -1.23 -16.32 13.38
CA GLY A 79 -0.42 -17.05 12.43
C GLY A 79 -0.89 -17.02 10.98
N GLN A 80 -1.81 -16.11 10.63
CA GLN A 80 -2.39 -16.00 9.28
C GLN A 80 -1.60 -15.04 8.38
N TYR A 81 -1.53 -15.36 7.09
CA TYR A 81 -1.18 -14.37 6.06
C TYR A 81 -2.26 -13.30 5.99
N LEU A 82 -1.87 -12.06 5.71
CA LEU A 82 -2.80 -10.95 5.55
C LEU A 82 -2.68 -10.38 4.14
N ALA A 83 -3.82 -10.15 3.48
CA ALA A 83 -3.87 -9.44 2.21
C ALA A 83 -4.77 -8.20 2.32
N PHE A 84 -4.36 -7.10 1.68
CA PHE A 84 -5.24 -5.96 1.45
C PHE A 84 -6.00 -6.14 0.14
N CYS A 85 -7.23 -5.66 0.10
CA CYS A 85 -8.10 -5.81 -1.06
C CYS A 85 -8.96 -4.55 -1.23
N ASP A 86 -8.89 -3.94 -2.41
CA ASP A 86 -9.80 -2.87 -2.81
C ASP A 86 -11.13 -3.47 -3.32
N GLN A 87 -12.15 -2.65 -3.47
CA GLN A 87 -13.52 -3.10 -3.80
C GLN A 87 -13.80 -3.22 -5.31
N ASP A 88 -12.88 -2.76 -6.16
CA ASP A 88 -13.14 -2.40 -7.56
C ASP A 88 -12.19 -3.04 -8.58
N ASP A 89 -11.32 -3.95 -8.12
CA ASP A 89 -10.39 -4.71 -8.94
C ASP A 89 -10.89 -6.12 -9.26
N VAL A 90 -10.05 -6.94 -9.90
CA VAL A 90 -10.27 -8.37 -10.09
C VAL A 90 -8.95 -9.10 -9.90
N TRP A 91 -8.90 -10.02 -8.95
CA TRP A 91 -7.72 -10.84 -8.68
C TRP A 91 -7.62 -12.03 -9.63
N ASP A 92 -6.42 -12.37 -10.05
CA ASP A 92 -6.15 -13.65 -10.72
C ASP A 92 -6.37 -14.81 -9.74
N ARG A 93 -6.77 -15.95 -10.25
CA ARG A 93 -7.09 -17.14 -9.43
C ARG A 93 -5.93 -17.62 -8.54
N ASP A 94 -4.71 -17.33 -8.93
CA ASP A 94 -3.49 -17.72 -8.23
C ASP A 94 -2.88 -16.59 -7.37
N HIS A 95 -3.50 -15.41 -7.30
CA HIS A 95 -2.94 -14.24 -6.64
C HIS A 95 -2.49 -14.55 -5.20
N LEU A 96 -3.36 -15.13 -4.37
CA LEU A 96 -3.02 -15.47 -2.98
C LEU A 96 -1.98 -16.60 -2.91
N SER A 97 -2.16 -17.68 -3.67
CA SER A 97 -1.25 -18.83 -3.62
C SER A 97 0.15 -18.47 -4.11
N ARG A 98 0.27 -17.66 -5.17
CA ARG A 98 1.55 -17.19 -5.70
C ARG A 98 2.26 -16.24 -4.73
N GLY A 99 1.53 -15.28 -4.17
CA GLY A 99 2.10 -14.38 -3.16
C GLY A 99 2.61 -15.15 -1.93
N MET A 100 1.83 -16.11 -1.42
CA MET A 100 2.24 -16.94 -0.29
C MET A 100 3.44 -17.83 -0.64
N ALA A 101 3.48 -18.43 -1.83
CA ALA A 101 4.62 -19.25 -2.27
C ALA A 101 5.91 -18.41 -2.32
N MET A 102 5.90 -17.23 -2.93
CA MET A 102 7.07 -16.35 -2.96
C MET A 102 7.52 -15.89 -1.56
N LEU A 103 6.58 -15.65 -0.66
CA LEU A 103 6.89 -15.26 0.72
C LEU A 103 7.47 -16.41 1.54
N SER A 104 7.09 -17.67 1.25
CA SER A 104 7.59 -18.84 1.95
C SER A 104 9.06 -19.16 1.66
N GLU A 105 9.60 -18.66 0.54
CA GLU A 105 11.01 -18.80 0.16
C GLU A 105 11.93 -17.78 0.86
N ILE A 106 11.37 -16.85 1.65
CA ILE A 106 12.16 -15.79 2.31
C ILE A 106 12.55 -16.25 3.70
N PRO A 107 13.85 -16.30 4.01
CA PRO A 107 14.32 -16.54 5.37
C PRO A 107 13.74 -15.50 6.34
N ASP A 108 13.55 -15.90 7.61
CA ASP A 108 13.12 -15.05 8.73
C ASP A 108 11.68 -14.52 8.68
N SER A 109 10.88 -14.91 7.72
CA SER A 109 9.42 -14.71 7.65
C SER A 109 8.86 -13.29 7.81
N LEU A 110 9.66 -12.26 8.01
CA LEU A 110 9.20 -10.86 8.02
C LEU A 110 9.21 -10.31 6.60
N ALA A 111 8.12 -10.48 5.86
CA ALA A 111 8.09 -10.12 4.46
C ALA A 111 6.73 -9.62 3.98
N ILE A 112 6.78 -8.75 2.97
CA ILE A 112 5.64 -8.17 2.27
C ILE A 112 5.81 -8.36 0.76
N TYR A 113 4.78 -8.90 0.13
CA TYR A 113 4.69 -9.15 -1.30
C TYR A 113 3.76 -8.11 -1.94
N GLY A 114 4.06 -7.74 -3.16
CA GLY A 114 3.15 -7.13 -4.11
C GLY A 114 3.41 -7.69 -5.49
N CYS A 115 2.53 -7.44 -6.43
CA CYS A 115 2.72 -7.89 -7.81
C CYS A 115 2.50 -6.77 -8.82
N ARG A 116 2.96 -7.00 -10.03
CA ARG A 116 2.63 -6.17 -11.18
C ARG A 116 1.14 -6.20 -11.44
N MET A 117 0.59 -5.12 -11.99
CA MET A 117 -0.83 -5.00 -12.29
C MET A 117 -1.07 -4.86 -13.80
N ARG A 118 -2.11 -5.50 -14.32
CA ARG A 118 -2.70 -5.13 -15.60
C ARG A 118 -3.64 -3.95 -15.36
N ILE A 119 -3.29 -2.80 -15.91
CA ILE A 119 -4.10 -1.59 -15.79
C ILE A 119 -5.21 -1.66 -16.82
N CYS A 120 -6.45 -1.52 -16.37
CA CYS A 120 -7.65 -1.67 -17.18
C CYS A 120 -8.52 -0.41 -17.09
N ASP A 121 -9.38 -0.23 -18.07
CA ASP A 121 -10.47 0.73 -17.99
C ASP A 121 -11.63 0.19 -17.11
N ALA A 122 -12.72 0.96 -17.01
CA ALA A 122 -13.89 0.57 -16.21
C ALA A 122 -14.59 -0.72 -16.72
N ARG A 123 -14.31 -1.16 -17.96
CA ARG A 123 -14.84 -2.38 -18.58
C ARG A 123 -13.83 -3.55 -18.53
N LEU A 124 -12.76 -3.43 -17.75
CA LEU A 124 -11.65 -4.39 -17.65
C LEU A 124 -10.86 -4.60 -18.96
N GLN A 125 -10.97 -3.68 -19.93
CA GLN A 125 -10.10 -3.73 -21.09
C GLN A 125 -8.70 -3.25 -20.70
N GLN A 126 -7.70 -4.11 -20.90
CA GLN A 126 -6.33 -3.79 -20.53
C GLN A 126 -5.78 -2.62 -21.36
N THR A 127 -5.30 -1.59 -20.68
CA THR A 127 -4.67 -0.40 -21.27
C THR A 127 -3.16 -0.38 -21.09
N GLY A 128 -2.62 -1.29 -20.25
CA GLY A 128 -1.20 -1.47 -20.07
C GLY A 128 -0.81 -2.23 -18.79
N LEU A 129 0.45 -2.10 -18.35
CA LEU A 129 1.01 -2.75 -17.16
C LEU A 129 1.60 -1.70 -16.20
N SER A 130 1.57 -1.97 -14.88
CA SER A 130 2.30 -1.14 -13.92
C SER A 130 3.82 -1.28 -14.15
N PRO A 131 4.62 -0.23 -13.84
CA PRO A 131 6.06 -0.29 -14.00
C PRO A 131 6.69 -1.26 -12.99
N LEU A 132 7.81 -1.87 -13.38
CA LEU A 132 8.67 -2.63 -12.47
C LEU A 132 9.69 -1.70 -11.79
N PRO A 133 10.15 -2.06 -10.58
CA PRO A 133 11.23 -1.35 -9.93
C PRO A 133 12.55 -1.54 -10.70
N ALA A 134 13.29 -0.46 -10.91
CA ALA A 134 14.61 -0.51 -11.53
C ALA A 134 15.74 -0.70 -10.50
N ARG A 135 15.41 -0.66 -9.21
CA ARG A 135 16.34 -0.76 -8.07
C ARG A 135 15.70 -1.61 -6.98
N PRO A 136 16.49 -2.25 -6.11
CA PRO A 136 15.96 -3.06 -5.01
C PRO A 136 14.92 -2.30 -4.19
N LEU A 137 13.88 -3.00 -3.72
CA LEU A 137 12.95 -2.47 -2.74
C LEU A 137 13.60 -2.42 -1.36
N GLY A 138 13.10 -1.56 -0.47
CA GLY A 138 13.61 -1.46 0.90
C GLY A 138 13.35 -0.10 1.53
N PHE A 139 13.74 0.05 2.79
CA PHE A 139 13.39 1.21 3.62
C PHE A 139 13.81 2.55 3.01
N ARG A 140 15.01 2.61 2.43
CA ARG A 140 15.54 3.82 1.77
C ARG A 140 14.66 4.32 0.62
N ASN A 141 14.06 3.39 -0.15
CA ASN A 141 13.08 3.72 -1.18
C ASN A 141 11.73 4.04 -0.54
N ALA A 142 11.31 3.25 0.44
CA ALA A 142 10.03 3.40 1.12
C ALA A 142 9.86 4.77 1.79
N LEU A 143 10.94 5.41 2.26
CA LEU A 143 10.90 6.76 2.84
C LEU A 143 10.36 7.83 1.86
N VAL A 144 10.54 7.64 0.55
CA VAL A 144 10.22 8.66 -0.46
C VAL A 144 9.25 8.20 -1.55
N GLN A 145 9.01 6.89 -1.67
CA GLN A 145 8.19 6.35 -2.76
C GLN A 145 7.47 5.06 -2.34
N ASN A 146 6.15 5.00 -2.56
CA ASN A 146 5.42 3.75 -2.48
C ASN A 146 5.64 2.92 -3.75
N MET A 147 6.03 1.66 -3.59
CA MET A 147 6.21 0.71 -4.70
C MET A 147 5.27 -0.49 -4.62
N LEU A 148 4.58 -0.67 -3.50
CA LEU A 148 3.62 -1.75 -3.30
C LEU A 148 2.21 -1.17 -3.24
N SER A 149 1.41 -1.45 -4.26
CA SER A 149 0.00 -1.03 -4.28
C SER A 149 -0.83 -1.91 -3.35
N GLY A 150 -1.68 -1.30 -2.53
CA GLY A 150 -2.45 -1.97 -1.48
C GLY A 150 -3.23 -3.18 -1.97
N ASN A 151 -3.88 -3.05 -3.11
CA ASN A 151 -4.67 -4.10 -3.74
C ASN A 151 -3.88 -5.34 -4.20
N THR A 152 -2.54 -5.28 -4.18
CA THR A 152 -1.66 -6.41 -4.52
C THR A 152 -0.96 -7.04 -3.33
N ILE A 153 -1.07 -6.41 -2.15
CA ILE A 153 -0.25 -6.78 -0.99
C ILE A 153 -0.72 -8.09 -0.36
N VAL A 154 0.26 -8.98 -0.15
CA VAL A 154 0.16 -10.12 0.76
C VAL A 154 1.33 -10.03 1.75
N MET A 155 1.08 -10.33 3.03
CA MET A 155 2.07 -10.26 4.10
C MET A 155 2.17 -11.58 4.84
N THR A 156 3.39 -11.93 5.27
CA THR A 156 3.61 -13.05 6.19
C THR A 156 2.94 -12.80 7.54
N PRO A 157 2.66 -13.86 8.32
CA PRO A 157 2.10 -13.71 9.67
C PRO A 157 2.91 -12.77 10.57
N ALA A 158 4.24 -12.81 10.47
CA ALA A 158 5.12 -11.93 11.25
C ALA A 158 4.97 -10.46 10.82
N ALA A 159 4.90 -10.18 9.50
CA ALA A 159 4.70 -8.82 8.99
C ALA A 159 3.31 -8.28 9.35
N ALA A 160 2.28 -9.11 9.28
CA ALA A 160 0.92 -8.75 9.65
C ALA A 160 0.81 -8.39 11.14
N ARG A 161 1.46 -9.17 12.03
CA ARG A 161 1.54 -8.89 13.47
C ARG A 161 2.30 -7.60 13.75
N LEU A 162 3.48 -7.43 13.14
CA LEU A 162 4.26 -6.20 13.26
C LEU A 162 3.42 -4.97 12.89
N LEU A 163 2.68 -5.06 11.79
CA LEU A 163 1.86 -3.95 11.31
C LEU A 163 0.71 -3.65 12.28
N GLN A 164 0.06 -4.68 12.85
CA GLN A 164 -1.00 -4.54 13.84
C GLN A 164 -0.48 -3.89 15.14
N GLU A 165 0.70 -4.30 15.60
CA GLU A 165 1.34 -3.71 16.77
C GLU A 165 1.74 -2.25 16.53
N ALA A 166 2.33 -1.94 15.36
CA ALA A 166 2.68 -0.58 14.99
C ALA A 166 1.43 0.33 14.84
N GLU A 167 0.30 -0.23 14.44
CA GLU A 167 -0.97 0.50 14.29
C GLU A 167 -1.47 1.05 15.64
N ALA A 168 -1.24 0.35 16.74
CA ALA A 168 -1.62 0.82 18.07
C ALA A 168 -0.80 2.04 18.55
N GLU A 169 0.36 2.27 17.96
CA GLU A 169 1.30 3.34 18.34
C GLU A 169 1.16 4.59 17.44
N VAL A 170 0.68 4.41 16.21
CA VAL A 170 0.75 5.44 15.18
C VAL A 170 -0.45 6.37 15.20
N GLY A 171 -0.19 7.68 15.00
CA GLY A 171 -1.22 8.68 14.75
C GLY A 171 -1.78 8.60 13.33
N GLU A 172 -1.91 9.73 12.65
CA GLU A 172 -2.38 9.78 11.28
C GLU A 172 -1.30 9.33 10.29
N ILE A 173 -1.71 8.61 9.26
CA ILE A 173 -0.86 8.20 8.13
C ILE A 173 -1.53 8.60 6.81
N PRO A 174 -0.77 8.99 5.78
CA PRO A 174 -1.36 9.39 4.50
C PRO A 174 -2.03 8.23 3.77
N ILE A 175 -1.35 7.08 3.68
CA ILE A 175 -1.78 5.93 2.88
C ILE A 175 -1.34 4.64 3.59
N HIS A 176 -2.25 3.70 3.79
CA HIS A 176 -2.04 2.48 4.57
C HIS A 176 -1.02 1.51 3.94
N ASP A 177 -1.03 1.36 2.63
CA ASP A 177 -0.12 0.44 1.91
C ASP A 177 1.31 0.97 1.87
N TRP A 178 1.49 2.29 1.70
CA TRP A 178 2.80 2.91 1.79
C TRP A 178 3.38 2.77 3.20
N TRP A 179 2.55 3.01 4.20
CA TRP A 179 2.94 2.83 5.60
C TRP A 179 3.30 1.36 5.91
N ALA A 180 2.54 0.38 5.39
CA ALA A 180 2.88 -1.04 5.54
C ALA A 180 4.25 -1.37 4.93
N TYR A 181 4.54 -0.87 3.74
CA TYR A 181 5.85 -1.03 3.10
C TYR A 181 6.97 -0.42 3.93
N GLN A 182 6.74 0.77 4.50
CA GLN A 182 7.70 1.46 5.37
C GLN A 182 7.96 0.69 6.67
N ILE A 183 6.92 0.24 7.36
CA ILE A 183 7.05 -0.49 8.64
C ILE A 183 7.79 -1.81 8.45
N VAL A 184 7.38 -2.62 7.49
CA VAL A 184 8.02 -3.92 7.25
C VAL A 184 9.49 -3.76 6.89
N THR A 185 9.82 -2.87 5.95
CA THR A 185 11.21 -2.65 5.54
C THR A 185 12.03 -1.91 6.59
N GLY A 186 11.42 -1.04 7.39
CA GLY A 186 12.05 -0.37 8.52
C GLY A 186 12.51 -1.35 9.60
N ALA A 187 11.72 -2.36 9.88
CA ALA A 187 12.05 -3.44 10.81
C ALA A 187 13.05 -4.47 10.24
N GLY A 188 13.57 -4.24 9.03
CA GLY A 188 14.53 -5.14 8.39
C GLY A 188 13.87 -6.24 7.55
N GLY A 189 12.56 -6.22 7.40
CA GLY A 189 11.83 -7.18 6.58
C GLY A 189 12.08 -7.00 5.08
N THR A 190 11.79 -8.06 4.33
CA THR A 190 11.96 -8.13 2.88
C THR A 190 10.69 -7.70 2.16
N ALA A 191 10.84 -6.82 1.16
CA ALA A 191 9.78 -6.47 0.24
C ALA A 191 10.04 -7.09 -1.14
N VAL A 192 9.05 -7.79 -1.67
CA VAL A 192 9.11 -8.45 -2.98
C VAL A 192 8.06 -7.85 -3.89
N LEU A 193 8.44 -7.56 -5.13
CA LEU A 193 7.47 -7.24 -6.20
C LEU A 193 7.65 -8.26 -7.31
N ASP A 194 6.63 -9.09 -7.47
CA ASP A 194 6.52 -10.08 -8.54
C ASP A 194 6.33 -9.36 -9.89
N ASP A 195 7.11 -9.72 -10.88
CA ASP A 195 7.04 -9.17 -12.23
C ASP A 195 5.84 -9.71 -13.04
N GLN A 196 5.27 -10.83 -12.60
CA GLN A 196 4.05 -11.39 -13.16
C GLN A 196 2.83 -10.59 -12.68
N PRO A 197 1.95 -10.14 -13.58
CA PRO A 197 0.70 -9.51 -13.16
C PRO A 197 -0.17 -10.49 -12.37
N GLY A 198 -0.76 -10.01 -11.27
CA GLY A 198 -1.64 -10.82 -10.41
C GLY A 198 -3.05 -10.27 -10.28
N ILE A 199 -3.32 -9.10 -10.87
CA ILE A 199 -4.63 -8.46 -10.79
C ILE A 199 -4.96 -7.65 -12.05
N LEU A 200 -6.25 -7.44 -12.29
CA LEU A 200 -6.78 -6.41 -13.17
C LEU A 200 -7.09 -5.17 -12.32
N TYR A 201 -6.24 -4.15 -12.44
CA TYR A 201 -6.41 -2.88 -11.72
C TYR A 201 -7.32 -1.95 -12.51
N ARG A 202 -8.55 -1.77 -12.03
CA ARG A 202 -9.58 -0.98 -12.71
C ARG A 202 -9.36 0.51 -12.50
N GLN A 203 -9.40 1.29 -13.59
CA GLN A 203 -9.34 2.74 -13.57
C GLN A 203 -10.70 3.34 -13.88
N HIS A 204 -11.22 4.16 -12.97
CA HIS A 204 -12.45 4.92 -13.13
C HIS A 204 -12.37 6.25 -12.37
N GLY A 205 -13.35 7.14 -12.57
CA GLY A 205 -13.30 8.51 -12.04
C GLY A 205 -13.29 8.63 -10.52
N ALA A 206 -13.62 7.55 -9.79
CA ALA A 206 -13.68 7.55 -8.32
C ALA A 206 -12.44 6.92 -7.64
N ASN A 207 -11.41 6.48 -8.39
CA ASN A 207 -10.18 5.97 -7.76
C ASN A 207 -9.52 7.06 -6.90
N VAL A 208 -9.19 6.74 -5.66
CA VAL A 208 -8.51 7.65 -4.73
C VAL A 208 -7.11 8.01 -5.24
N ILE A 209 -6.41 7.03 -5.81
CA ILE A 209 -5.11 7.20 -6.47
C ILE A 209 -5.18 6.49 -7.82
N GLY A 210 -5.22 7.26 -8.92
CA GLY A 210 -5.24 6.70 -10.27
C GLY A 210 -3.83 6.37 -10.80
N ALA A 211 -3.74 5.40 -11.74
CA ALA A 211 -2.51 5.11 -12.46
C ALA A 211 -2.15 6.28 -13.40
N ASN A 212 -1.21 7.11 -12.97
CA ASN A 212 -0.69 8.24 -13.76
C ASN A 212 0.19 7.72 -14.90
N ARG A 213 -0.30 7.73 -16.15
CA ARG A 213 0.42 7.29 -17.34
C ARG A 213 0.64 8.39 -18.38
N GLY A 214 1.82 8.29 -19.06
CA GLY A 214 2.19 9.03 -20.28
C GLY A 214 3.18 10.17 -20.08
N LEU A 215 3.90 10.52 -21.14
CA LEU A 215 4.82 11.67 -21.22
C LEU A 215 4.11 13.00 -20.94
N ARG A 216 2.81 13.09 -21.23
CA ARG A 216 1.96 14.26 -20.93
C ARG A 216 1.74 14.49 -19.42
N THR A 217 2.03 13.49 -18.56
CA THR A 217 1.89 13.64 -17.10
C THR A 217 3.17 14.12 -16.41
N PHE A 218 4.29 14.31 -17.14
CA PHE A 218 5.53 14.81 -16.57
C PHE A 218 5.38 16.21 -15.95
N PRO A 219 4.78 17.20 -16.65
CA PRO A 219 4.59 18.53 -16.04
C PRO A 219 3.61 18.50 -14.87
N THR A 220 2.57 17.67 -14.92
CA THR A 220 1.61 17.53 -13.80
C THR A 220 2.21 16.80 -12.60
N ARG A 221 3.13 15.85 -12.81
CA ARG A 221 3.92 15.20 -11.75
C ARG A 221 4.88 16.22 -11.11
N LEU A 222 5.62 16.98 -11.91
CA LEU A 222 6.50 18.03 -11.43
C LEU A 222 5.73 19.09 -10.64
N LEU A 223 4.60 19.56 -11.17
CA LEU A 223 3.71 20.51 -10.48
C LEU A 223 3.15 19.93 -9.17
N ARG A 224 2.86 18.64 -9.11
CA ARG A 224 2.37 17.96 -7.90
C ARG A 224 3.48 17.83 -6.85
N HIS A 225 4.72 17.55 -7.25
CA HIS A 225 5.90 17.64 -6.39
C HIS A 225 6.14 19.06 -5.88
N LEU A 226 6.00 20.07 -6.74
CA LEU A 226 6.20 21.48 -6.38
C LEU A 226 5.06 22.06 -5.51
N ARG A 227 3.85 21.48 -5.55
CA ARG A 227 2.70 21.92 -4.75
C ARG A 227 2.71 21.44 -3.29
N GLY A 228 3.81 20.93 -2.77
CA GLY A 228 3.98 20.61 -1.35
C GLY A 228 3.34 19.31 -0.86
N ARG A 229 2.43 18.68 -1.61
CA ARG A 229 1.73 17.46 -1.18
C ARG A 229 2.68 16.31 -0.80
N HIS A 230 3.79 16.19 -1.51
CA HIS A 230 4.82 15.19 -1.20
C HIS A 230 5.58 15.53 0.09
N LYS A 231 5.78 16.80 0.37
CA LYS A 231 6.36 17.26 1.63
C LYS A 231 5.44 16.96 2.80
N ASP A 232 4.14 17.28 2.68
CA ASP A 232 3.16 17.01 3.72
C ASP A 232 3.09 15.53 4.04
N TRP A 233 3.06 14.67 3.02
CA TRP A 233 3.10 13.23 3.19
C TRP A 233 4.43 12.73 3.78
N ALA A 234 5.57 13.33 3.40
CA ALA A 234 6.86 12.99 3.98
C ALA A 234 6.91 13.35 5.47
N VAL A 235 6.36 14.50 5.86
CA VAL A 235 6.26 14.92 7.26
C VAL A 235 5.35 13.99 8.05
N GLN A 236 4.14 13.68 7.53
CA GLN A 236 3.20 12.76 8.17
C GLN A 236 3.78 11.36 8.31
N ASN A 237 4.37 10.81 7.23
CA ASN A 237 5.02 9.51 7.28
C ASN A 237 6.18 9.49 8.28
N SER A 238 7.04 10.53 8.29
CA SER A 238 8.16 10.59 9.24
C SER A 238 7.65 10.61 10.69
N ALA A 239 6.60 11.38 10.98
CA ALA A 239 5.99 11.40 12.31
C ALA A 239 5.43 10.03 12.71
N ALA A 240 4.72 9.36 11.79
CA ALA A 240 4.18 8.02 12.00
C ALA A 240 5.29 6.98 12.23
N LEU A 241 6.37 7.04 11.45
CA LEU A 241 7.50 6.12 11.57
C LEU A 241 8.30 6.32 12.86
N ARG A 242 8.38 7.56 13.37
CA ARG A 242 9.02 7.82 14.68
C ARG A 242 8.29 7.13 15.82
N ALA A 243 6.97 7.06 15.79
CA ALA A 243 6.20 6.37 16.81
C ALA A 243 6.59 4.88 16.91
N SER A 244 6.92 4.25 15.78
CA SER A 244 7.32 2.83 15.71
C SER A 244 8.83 2.61 15.57
N ALA A 245 9.66 3.64 15.76
CA ALA A 245 11.11 3.57 15.49
C ALA A 245 11.85 2.50 16.32
N MET A 246 11.35 2.18 17.51
CA MET A 246 11.96 1.13 18.36
C MET A 246 11.87 -0.27 17.73
N ARG A 247 10.96 -0.48 16.76
CA ARG A 247 10.79 -1.72 16.00
C ARG A 247 11.78 -1.83 14.83
N PHE A 248 12.43 -0.72 14.46
CA PHE A 248 13.32 -0.67 13.30
C PHE A 248 14.73 -1.17 13.65
N THR A 249 15.43 -1.65 12.63
CA THR A 249 16.86 -1.95 12.81
C THR A 249 17.64 -0.70 13.19
N PRO A 250 18.78 -0.82 13.91
CA PRO A 250 19.61 0.34 14.27
C PRO A 250 19.94 1.22 13.05
N GLU A 251 20.34 0.59 11.94
CA GLU A 251 20.66 1.29 10.69
C GLU A 251 19.46 2.07 10.12
N ASN A 252 18.27 1.50 10.16
CA ASN A 252 17.07 2.15 9.64
C ASN A 252 16.55 3.25 10.57
N ARG A 253 16.81 3.17 11.88
CA ARG A 253 16.57 4.28 12.82
C ARG A 253 17.46 5.47 12.49
N ASP A 254 18.77 5.24 12.24
CA ASP A 254 19.70 6.30 11.85
C ASP A 254 19.29 6.96 10.52
N ARG A 255 18.81 6.15 9.57
CA ARG A 255 18.28 6.65 8.30
C ARG A 255 17.02 7.49 8.47
N LEU A 256 16.09 7.03 9.33
CA LEU A 256 14.87 7.77 9.64
C LEU A 256 15.22 9.11 10.31
N THR A 257 16.12 9.12 11.28
CA THR A 257 16.59 10.34 11.94
C THR A 257 17.19 11.31 10.93
N ALA A 258 18.07 10.84 10.04
CA ALA A 258 18.64 11.68 8.99
C ALA A 258 17.59 12.21 8.01
N PHE A 259 16.58 11.40 7.68
CA PHE A 259 15.48 11.83 6.82
C PHE A 259 14.60 12.89 7.49
N ASP A 260 14.29 12.72 8.77
CA ASP A 260 13.50 13.66 9.56
C ASP A 260 14.24 15.00 9.73
N ASP A 261 15.53 14.97 10.02
CA ASP A 261 16.39 16.17 10.05
C ASP A 261 16.32 16.95 8.74
N ALA A 262 16.27 16.24 7.61
CA ALA A 262 16.19 16.87 6.30
C ALA A 262 14.88 17.63 6.08
N LEU A 263 13.77 17.23 6.68
CA LEU A 263 12.46 17.85 6.45
C LEU A 263 12.41 19.30 6.93
N SER A 264 13.16 19.64 7.99
CA SER A 264 13.21 20.98 8.59
C SER A 264 14.51 21.76 8.33
N ALA A 265 15.56 21.10 7.83
CA ALA A 265 16.88 21.71 7.66
C ALA A 265 16.96 22.75 6.54
N PRO A 266 17.86 23.73 6.63
CA PRO A 266 18.22 24.61 5.51
C PRO A 266 18.88 23.79 4.38
N LEU A 267 18.85 24.32 3.14
CA LEU A 267 19.18 23.56 1.92
C LEU A 267 20.48 22.76 1.98
N THR A 268 21.57 23.36 2.44
CA THR A 268 22.88 22.69 2.50
C THR A 268 22.87 21.48 3.45
N ARG A 269 22.31 21.65 4.64
CA ARG A 269 22.13 20.57 5.65
C ARG A 269 21.12 19.53 5.18
N LYS A 270 20.03 19.97 4.52
CA LYS A 270 19.02 19.10 3.91
C LYS A 270 19.64 18.11 2.92
N ILE A 271 20.46 18.61 2.00
CA ILE A 271 21.15 17.76 1.01
C ILE A 271 22.06 16.73 1.71
N ALA A 272 22.83 17.15 2.70
CA ALA A 272 23.70 16.24 3.46
C ALA A 272 22.88 15.18 4.21
N ALA A 273 21.79 15.57 4.87
CA ALA A 273 20.90 14.68 5.61
C ALA A 273 20.18 13.67 4.68
N LEU A 274 19.66 14.10 3.52
CA LEU A 274 19.07 13.20 2.52
C LEU A 274 20.09 12.21 1.95
N ARG A 275 21.33 12.62 1.75
CA ARG A 275 22.42 11.71 1.34
C ARG A 275 22.75 10.70 2.44
N LYS A 276 22.79 11.13 3.71
CA LYS A 276 22.99 10.24 4.87
C LYS A 276 21.82 9.24 5.00
N ALA A 277 20.58 9.67 4.85
CA ALA A 277 19.41 8.80 4.81
C ALA A 277 19.46 7.80 3.63
N GLY A 278 20.20 8.15 2.56
CA GLY A 278 20.41 7.31 1.40
C GLY A 278 19.17 7.06 0.57
N VAL A 279 18.19 7.98 0.59
CA VAL A 279 16.92 7.85 -0.12
C VAL A 279 17.10 7.82 -1.64
N TYR A 280 16.23 7.09 -2.33
CA TYR A 280 16.24 7.00 -3.78
C TYR A 280 14.86 6.72 -4.36
N TYR A 281 14.67 7.20 -5.58
CA TYR A 281 13.52 6.90 -6.44
C TYR A 281 13.86 5.82 -7.46
N GLN A 282 12.87 5.09 -7.92
CA GLN A 282 13.04 4.00 -8.86
C GLN A 282 13.45 4.50 -10.27
N SER A 283 12.86 5.59 -10.74
CA SER A 283 13.18 6.11 -12.07
C SER A 283 14.15 7.30 -12.03
N PRO A 284 15.05 7.45 -13.03
CA PRO A 284 15.93 8.64 -13.15
C PRO A 284 15.14 9.95 -13.19
N GLN A 285 13.98 9.97 -13.86
CA GLN A 285 13.13 11.16 -13.97
C GLN A 285 12.56 11.57 -12.60
N ALA A 286 12.05 10.60 -11.82
CA ALA A 286 11.55 10.88 -10.48
C ALA A 286 12.67 11.35 -9.54
N ARG A 287 13.87 10.79 -9.68
CA ARG A 287 15.06 11.23 -8.93
C ARG A 287 15.46 12.68 -9.28
N ALA A 288 15.47 13.03 -10.58
CA ALA A 288 15.76 14.39 -11.02
C ALA A 288 14.70 15.37 -10.49
N ALA A 289 13.42 15.04 -10.61
CA ALA A 289 12.33 15.85 -10.09
C ALA A 289 12.41 16.05 -8.57
N PHE A 290 12.76 15.00 -7.82
CA PHE A 290 12.97 15.09 -6.37
C PHE A 290 14.09 16.08 -6.02
N TRP A 291 15.29 15.94 -6.62
CA TRP A 291 16.40 16.84 -6.33
C TRP A 291 16.12 18.28 -6.77
N LEU A 292 15.41 18.47 -7.86
CA LEU A 292 14.94 19.80 -8.27
C LEU A 292 13.97 20.38 -7.24
N SER A 293 13.02 19.57 -6.73
CA SER A 293 12.11 20.00 -5.66
C SER A 293 12.86 20.39 -4.38
N VAL A 294 13.89 19.63 -4.00
CA VAL A 294 14.77 19.97 -2.87
C VAL A 294 15.46 21.30 -3.09
N ALA A 295 16.03 21.54 -4.28
CA ALA A 295 16.73 22.77 -4.63
C ALA A 295 15.78 24.01 -4.62
N LEU A 296 14.54 23.82 -5.06
CA LEU A 296 13.51 24.85 -5.09
C LEU A 296 12.74 25.00 -3.76
N ARG A 297 13.21 24.34 -2.69
CA ARG A 297 12.60 24.35 -1.35
C ARG A 297 11.14 23.83 -1.31
N GLY A 298 10.73 23.06 -2.31
CA GLY A 298 9.43 22.41 -2.37
C GLY A 298 9.35 21.08 -1.55
N PHE A 299 10.51 20.62 -1.07
CA PHE A 299 10.63 19.44 -0.18
C PHE A 299 11.32 19.83 1.12
#